data_ec5ec578eb07c8433d607e5659cc8e5c
#
_entry.id   ec5ec578eb07c8433d607e5659cc8e5c
#
_cell.length_a   1.000
_cell.length_b   1.000
_cell.length_c   1.000
_cell.angle_alpha   90.00
_cell.angle_beta   90.00
_cell.angle_gamma   90.00
#
_symmetry.space_group_name_H-M   'P 1'
#
loop_
_entity.id
_entity.type
_entity.pdbx_description
1 polymer ?
#
loop_
_entity_poly.entity_id
_entity_poly.type
_entity_poly.pdbx_seq_one_letter_code
_entity_poly.pdbx_strand_id
1 'polypeptide(L)'
;MLRFSIYSFLAMICFNKGYFLLVYKRLILVLCLSFALFNADTFAQVPTVTSSVIYEQASEVSGLVVRYGQDIAAINEFYRPYILNPKGEEQFKDQVLNSPEQRERLIQINNDYLRQLDQTAFKQISVYGKVDYILLKKKINIELMGLQKEEQQYNSIKKYIPFADEIYLLEKKRRRGITMNGKEVAAGLIVIFKELKADTSEFAKLTALDMPLAIVGQQAVKGLKSRLKNFYDFYYGYDPMFTWWVPAPYKDLDSALALYSKQIIKKGKLHTTQKPDSSGIKGVPIGRDELISQLNVEMIPYTPEELIKLANKEFAWCDKEMLKASQQMGYGNDWKKALEKVKNSYVEPGSQPELILKLSNDAISFIKTKNLITIPPLAEETWGMIMMTPQRQLVNPFFTGGKEISISYPTNGMEENDKLMSMRGNNPYFSRGTVQHELIPGHNLQYFTNIRYKAYRQDFATPFAIEGWPLYWELLLYDQGFAKTPEERIGMLFWRMHRCARIIFSLNYHLGNWTPQQCITFLVDRVGHEKANAEGEVRRSFEGGYSPLYQVAYLLGGLQLMSLKTELVDGGKMTYKQFNDAVIHENLIPIEMVRATLTEVPLSRDFNTSWKFYNFNK
;
A
#
# COMPACT_ATOMS: atom_id res chain seq x y z
N MET A 1 50.03 -6.48 -35.92
CA MET A 1 51.19 -7.40 -36.09
C MET A 1 50.84 -8.65 -35.34
N LEU A 2 50.43 -9.72 -35.93
CA LEU A 2 51.05 -10.77 -36.71
C LEU A 2 49.97 -11.55 -37.49
N ARG A 3 49.90 -11.34 -38.75
CA ARG A 3 49.41 -12.29 -39.73
C ARG A 3 50.66 -12.96 -40.30
N PHE A 4 50.85 -14.27 -40.04
CA PHE A 4 51.73 -15.16 -40.81
C PHE A 4 51.16 -16.56 -40.59
N SER A 5 50.69 -17.09 -41.58
CA SER A 5 51.18 -18.03 -42.58
C SER A 5 50.62 -19.43 -42.35
N ILE A 6 49.47 -19.70 -42.97
CA ILE A 6 48.86 -21.03 -43.12
C ILE A 6 49.18 -21.62 -44.51
N TYR A 7 49.99 -20.95 -45.32
CA TYR A 7 50.23 -21.39 -46.72
C TYR A 7 51.51 -22.24 -46.94
N SER A 8 52.31 -22.50 -45.85
CA SER A 8 53.54 -23.25 -46.02
C SER A 8 53.50 -24.74 -45.63
N PHE A 9 52.30 -25.27 -45.30
CA PHE A 9 52.19 -26.70 -44.85
C PHE A 9 51.48 -27.61 -45.86
N LEU A 10 51.06 -27.07 -47.05
CA LEU A 10 50.31 -27.82 -48.08
C LEU A 10 51.14 -28.30 -49.26
N ALA A 11 52.48 -28.14 -49.24
CA ALA A 11 53.32 -28.46 -50.37
C ALA A 11 54.20 -29.75 -50.21
N MET A 12 53.99 -30.57 -49.19
CA MET A 12 54.88 -31.71 -48.95
C MET A 12 54.19 -33.05 -48.67
N ILE A 13 53.02 -33.34 -49.22
CA ILE A 13 52.42 -34.70 -49.16
C ILE A 13 51.74 -35.00 -50.51
N CYS A 14 52.56 -35.21 -51.52
CA CYS A 14 52.22 -36.02 -52.69
C CYS A 14 53.18 -37.18 -52.72
N PHE A 15 52.86 -38.27 -52.08
CA PHE A 15 53.28 -39.65 -52.42
C PHE A 15 52.73 -40.64 -51.38
N ASN A 16 51.75 -41.38 -51.76
CA ASN A 16 51.29 -42.72 -51.31
C ASN A 16 49.77 -42.76 -51.01
N LYS A 17 48.99 -42.95 -52.05
CA LYS A 17 47.50 -42.93 -52.01
C LYS A 17 46.83 -44.15 -51.34
N GLY A 18 47.58 -45.15 -50.85
CA GLY A 18 46.98 -46.39 -50.30
C GLY A 18 46.86 -46.43 -48.77
N TYR A 19 47.82 -45.87 -48.07
CA TYR A 19 47.86 -45.93 -46.60
C TYR A 19 47.10 -44.74 -45.93
N PHE A 20 46.99 -43.66 -46.63
CA PHE A 20 46.34 -42.45 -46.09
C PHE A 20 44.83 -42.60 -45.96
N LEU A 21 44.19 -43.34 -46.89
CA LEU A 21 42.73 -43.51 -46.86
C LEU A 21 42.25 -44.38 -45.68
N LEU A 22 43.09 -45.34 -45.22
CA LEU A 22 42.73 -46.21 -44.11
C LEU A 22 42.94 -45.53 -42.75
N VAL A 23 43.98 -44.70 -42.63
CA VAL A 23 44.25 -43.92 -41.43
C VAL A 23 43.25 -42.79 -41.27
N TYR A 24 42.84 -42.14 -42.40
CA TYR A 24 41.84 -41.06 -42.38
C TYR A 24 40.43 -41.59 -42.06
N LYS A 25 40.06 -42.78 -42.56
CA LYS A 25 38.79 -43.42 -42.16
C LYS A 25 38.78 -43.85 -40.71
N ARG A 26 39.90 -44.32 -40.13
CA ARG A 26 40.00 -44.64 -38.72
C ARG A 26 40.01 -43.37 -37.85
N LEU A 27 40.64 -42.27 -38.28
CA LEU A 27 40.63 -41.01 -37.54
C LEU A 27 39.25 -40.35 -37.53
N ILE A 28 38.55 -40.41 -38.66
CA ILE A 28 37.15 -39.91 -38.74
C ILE A 28 36.21 -40.78 -37.90
N LEU A 29 36.43 -42.12 -37.88
CA LEU A 29 35.62 -43.02 -37.03
C LEU A 29 35.87 -42.77 -35.53
N VAL A 30 37.12 -42.51 -35.13
CA VAL A 30 37.50 -42.19 -33.75
C VAL A 30 37.01 -40.79 -33.37
N LEU A 31 37.07 -39.81 -34.27
CA LEU A 31 36.48 -38.47 -34.08
C LEU A 31 34.95 -38.51 -34.02
N CYS A 32 34.29 -39.30 -34.85
CA CYS A 32 32.84 -39.49 -34.79
C CYS A 32 32.40 -40.26 -33.55
N LEU A 33 33.15 -41.26 -33.10
CA LEU A 33 32.89 -41.98 -31.86
C LEU A 33 33.19 -41.12 -30.62
N SER A 34 34.26 -40.31 -30.62
CA SER A 34 34.50 -39.35 -29.53
C SER A 34 33.45 -38.23 -29.50
N PHE A 35 32.96 -37.77 -30.67
CA PHE A 35 31.84 -36.80 -30.72
C PHE A 35 30.50 -37.43 -30.29
N ALA A 36 30.29 -38.72 -30.57
CA ALA A 36 29.11 -39.45 -30.09
C ALA A 36 29.18 -39.78 -28.59
N LEU A 37 30.36 -40.02 -28.04
CA LEU A 37 30.56 -40.23 -26.61
C LEU A 37 30.61 -38.93 -25.80
N PHE A 38 30.99 -37.79 -26.41
CA PHE A 38 30.90 -36.46 -25.76
C PHE A 38 29.52 -35.85 -25.80
N ASN A 39 28.62 -36.33 -26.68
CA ASN A 39 27.23 -35.83 -26.74
C ASN A 39 26.24 -36.69 -25.94
N ALA A 40 26.70 -37.75 -25.26
CA ALA A 40 25.79 -38.63 -24.52
C ALA A 40 25.62 -38.22 -23.03
N ASP A 41 26.47 -37.34 -22.47
CA ASP A 41 26.46 -37.06 -21.03
C ASP A 41 26.46 -35.57 -20.64
N THR A 42 26.23 -34.64 -21.56
CA THR A 42 26.04 -33.22 -21.22
C THR A 42 24.72 -32.62 -21.74
N PHE A 43 23.64 -33.36 -21.73
CA PHE A 43 22.39 -32.73 -21.35
C PHE A 43 22.51 -32.53 -19.85
N ALA A 44 22.97 -31.34 -19.44
CA ALA A 44 22.65 -30.83 -18.12
C ALA A 44 21.18 -31.19 -17.92
N GLN A 45 20.86 -32.03 -16.97
CA GLN A 45 19.49 -32.20 -16.50
C GLN A 45 19.09 -30.81 -16.08
N VAL A 46 18.40 -30.08 -16.99
CA VAL A 46 17.58 -28.95 -16.59
C VAL A 46 16.73 -29.55 -15.48
N PRO A 47 16.88 -29.10 -14.22
CA PRO A 47 16.09 -29.64 -13.15
C PRO A 47 14.64 -29.55 -13.64
N THR A 48 13.97 -30.69 -13.77
CA THR A 48 12.56 -30.74 -14.09
C THR A 48 11.89 -30.06 -12.94
N VAL A 49 11.64 -28.74 -13.10
CA VAL A 49 10.82 -27.99 -12.18
C VAL A 49 9.48 -28.69 -12.22
N THR A 50 9.14 -29.41 -11.17
CA THR A 50 7.86 -30.10 -11.07
C THR A 50 6.77 -29.04 -11.27
N SER A 51 5.71 -29.39 -12.00
CA SER A 51 4.60 -28.46 -12.26
C SER A 51 4.05 -27.81 -10.99
N SER A 52 4.12 -28.48 -9.84
CA SER A 52 3.77 -27.91 -8.54
C SER A 52 4.59 -26.69 -8.15
N VAL A 53 5.90 -26.68 -8.38
CA VAL A 53 6.76 -25.53 -8.03
C VAL A 53 6.46 -24.31 -8.92
N ILE A 54 6.11 -24.52 -10.19
CA ILE A 54 5.69 -23.45 -11.09
C ILE A 54 4.37 -22.85 -10.61
N TYR A 55 3.41 -23.64 -10.19
CA TYR A 55 2.10 -23.18 -9.70
C TYR A 55 2.18 -22.50 -8.33
N GLU A 56 3.17 -22.80 -7.51
CA GLU A 56 3.42 -22.08 -6.26
C GLU A 56 3.84 -20.62 -6.49
N GLN A 57 4.59 -20.35 -7.56
CA GLN A 57 5.15 -19.03 -7.87
C GLN A 57 4.39 -18.27 -8.96
N ALA A 58 3.64 -18.96 -9.80
CA ALA A 58 2.86 -18.38 -10.88
C ALA A 58 1.61 -19.21 -11.14
N SER A 59 0.52 -18.55 -11.50
CA SER A 59 -0.72 -19.18 -11.91
C SER A 59 -0.94 -19.06 -13.41
N GLU A 60 -1.96 -19.74 -13.93
CA GLU A 60 -2.37 -19.66 -15.35
C GLU A 60 -2.79 -18.23 -15.74
N VAL A 61 -3.21 -17.42 -14.76
CA VAL A 61 -3.67 -16.02 -14.95
C VAL A 61 -2.55 -15.01 -14.66
N SER A 62 -1.45 -15.41 -14.03
CA SER A 62 -0.37 -14.51 -13.60
C SER A 62 0.18 -13.64 -14.73
N GLY A 63 0.36 -14.20 -15.94
CA GLY A 63 0.82 -13.44 -17.11
C GLY A 63 -0.16 -12.35 -17.56
N LEU A 64 -1.47 -12.57 -17.36
CA LEU A 64 -2.48 -11.55 -17.63
C LEU A 64 -2.45 -10.44 -16.58
N VAL A 65 -2.27 -10.80 -15.30
CA VAL A 65 -2.12 -9.85 -14.18
C VAL A 65 -0.94 -8.91 -14.43
N VAL A 66 0.23 -9.47 -14.77
CA VAL A 66 1.44 -8.67 -15.04
C VAL A 66 1.22 -7.71 -16.22
N ARG A 67 0.69 -8.20 -17.34
CA ARG A 67 0.43 -7.34 -18.51
C ARG A 67 -0.56 -6.23 -18.18
N TYR A 68 -1.65 -6.54 -17.50
CA TYR A 68 -2.63 -5.54 -17.06
C TYR A 68 -1.95 -4.43 -16.25
N GLY A 69 -1.19 -4.79 -15.21
CA GLY A 69 -0.49 -3.81 -14.38
C GLY A 69 0.47 -2.92 -15.18
N GLN A 70 1.26 -3.53 -16.09
CA GLN A 70 2.20 -2.79 -16.93
C GLN A 70 1.52 -1.89 -17.96
N ASP A 71 0.42 -2.33 -18.57
CA ASP A 71 -0.31 -1.53 -19.55
C ASP A 71 -1.02 -0.33 -18.88
N ILE A 72 -1.61 -0.52 -17.70
CA ILE A 72 -2.16 0.58 -16.90
C ILE A 72 -1.07 1.56 -16.49
N ALA A 73 0.08 1.06 -16.02
CA ALA A 73 1.22 1.88 -15.65
C ALA A 73 1.74 2.70 -16.86
N ALA A 74 1.84 2.08 -18.03
CA ALA A 74 2.30 2.75 -19.26
C ALA A 74 1.34 3.87 -19.70
N ILE A 75 0.01 3.67 -19.59
CA ILE A 75 -0.97 4.72 -19.86
C ILE A 75 -0.82 5.86 -18.87
N ASN A 76 -0.77 5.56 -17.57
CA ASN A 76 -0.64 6.56 -16.53
C ASN A 76 0.65 7.37 -16.69
N GLU A 77 1.77 6.72 -16.97
CA GLU A 77 3.06 7.40 -17.20
C GLU A 77 3.01 8.30 -18.44
N PHE A 78 2.38 7.85 -19.53
CA PHE A 78 2.26 8.64 -20.76
C PHE A 78 1.47 9.95 -20.57
N TYR A 79 0.44 9.93 -19.71
CA TYR A 79 -0.40 11.10 -19.44
C TYR A 79 0.05 11.93 -18.22
N ARG A 80 1.06 11.49 -17.52
CA ARG A 80 1.57 12.13 -16.31
C ARG A 80 2.27 13.45 -16.62
N PRO A 81 1.91 14.57 -15.96
CA PRO A 81 2.69 15.79 -16.06
C PRO A 81 4.06 15.58 -15.42
N TYR A 82 5.11 15.78 -16.19
CA TYR A 82 6.48 15.63 -15.72
C TYR A 82 6.98 16.96 -15.13
N ILE A 83 7.05 17.07 -13.82
CA ILE A 83 7.49 18.27 -13.12
C ILE A 83 8.75 17.93 -12.33
N LEU A 84 9.86 18.64 -12.66
CA LEU A 84 11.08 18.62 -11.87
C LEU A 84 11.02 19.73 -10.81
N ASN A 85 11.37 19.40 -9.57
CA ASN A 85 11.65 20.43 -8.60
C ASN A 85 13.06 21.04 -8.83
N PRO A 86 13.40 22.17 -8.18
CA PRO A 86 14.73 22.80 -8.34
C PRO A 86 15.92 21.90 -7.96
N LYS A 87 15.68 20.81 -7.26
CA LYS A 87 16.69 19.81 -6.86
C LYS A 87 16.78 18.62 -7.82
N GLY A 88 15.99 18.62 -8.89
CA GLY A 88 15.92 17.50 -9.83
C GLY A 88 15.09 16.30 -9.34
N GLU A 89 14.42 16.42 -8.20
CA GLU A 89 13.57 15.36 -7.66
C GLU A 89 12.14 15.47 -8.23
N GLU A 90 11.54 14.34 -8.59
CA GLU A 90 10.15 14.31 -9.01
C GLU A 90 9.22 14.62 -7.83
N GLN A 91 8.37 15.64 -7.97
CA GLN A 91 7.32 15.94 -6.98
C GLN A 91 5.94 15.54 -7.49
N PHE A 92 5.39 14.46 -6.92
CA PHE A 92 4.01 14.01 -7.14
C PHE A 92 3.22 14.12 -5.84
N LYS A 93 2.81 15.33 -5.48
CA LYS A 93 2.07 15.54 -4.21
C LYS A 93 0.56 15.71 -4.37
N ASP A 94 0.07 15.99 -5.56
CA ASP A 94 -1.36 16.24 -5.75
C ASP A 94 -2.00 15.13 -6.58
N GLN A 95 -3.08 14.54 -6.08
CA GLN A 95 -4.00 13.75 -6.90
C GLN A 95 -4.57 14.68 -7.98
N VAL A 96 -4.17 14.44 -9.21
CA VAL A 96 -4.63 15.18 -10.37
C VAL A 96 -5.67 14.33 -11.09
N LEU A 97 -6.84 14.90 -11.38
CA LEU A 97 -7.86 14.21 -12.17
C LEU A 97 -7.31 13.82 -13.55
N ASN A 98 -7.70 12.64 -14.02
CA ASN A 98 -7.40 12.21 -15.37
C ASN A 98 -7.98 13.20 -16.39
N SER A 99 -7.24 13.47 -17.48
CA SER A 99 -7.85 14.16 -18.61
C SER A 99 -8.95 13.29 -19.23
N PRO A 100 -9.93 13.89 -19.93
CA PRO A 100 -10.96 13.10 -20.62
C PRO A 100 -10.38 12.01 -21.54
N GLU A 101 -9.34 12.34 -22.31
CA GLU A 101 -8.65 11.39 -23.21
C GLU A 101 -7.99 10.24 -22.42
N GLN A 102 -7.31 10.54 -21.30
CA GLN A 102 -6.70 9.52 -20.44
C GLN A 102 -7.75 8.59 -19.86
N ARG A 103 -8.84 9.16 -19.34
CA ARG A 103 -9.95 8.39 -18.74
C ARG A 103 -10.60 7.46 -19.77
N GLU A 104 -10.91 7.95 -20.96
CA GLU A 104 -11.44 7.13 -22.04
C GLU A 104 -10.49 5.96 -22.39
N ARG A 105 -9.19 6.25 -22.49
CA ARG A 105 -8.19 5.22 -22.79
C ARG A 105 -8.09 4.17 -21.67
N LEU A 106 -8.17 4.60 -20.40
CA LEU A 106 -8.20 3.69 -19.25
C LEU A 106 -9.47 2.83 -19.24
N ILE A 107 -10.64 3.40 -19.56
CA ILE A 107 -11.89 2.63 -19.69
C ILE A 107 -11.76 1.58 -20.79
N GLN A 108 -11.22 1.93 -21.97
CA GLN A 108 -11.02 0.99 -23.06
C GLN A 108 -10.12 -0.19 -22.66
N ILE A 109 -8.94 0.07 -22.07
CA ILE A 109 -8.00 -0.98 -21.71
C ILE A 109 -8.57 -1.90 -20.63
N ASN A 110 -9.29 -1.35 -19.64
CA ASN A 110 -9.95 -2.15 -18.62
C ASN A 110 -11.00 -3.10 -19.24
N ASN A 111 -11.82 -2.62 -20.18
CA ASN A 111 -12.77 -3.45 -20.90
C ASN A 111 -12.10 -4.51 -21.77
N ASP A 112 -10.95 -4.19 -22.40
CA ASP A 112 -10.18 -5.15 -23.18
C ASP A 112 -9.66 -6.29 -22.30
N TYR A 113 -9.18 -5.99 -21.11
CA TYR A 113 -8.72 -7.00 -20.17
C TYR A 113 -9.87 -7.83 -19.57
N LEU A 114 -11.05 -7.25 -19.33
CA LEU A 114 -12.24 -8.05 -18.96
C LEU A 114 -12.59 -9.07 -20.05
N ARG A 115 -12.58 -8.66 -21.34
CA ARG A 115 -12.85 -9.59 -22.44
C ARG A 115 -11.79 -10.70 -22.54
N GLN A 116 -10.50 -10.39 -22.35
CA GLN A 116 -9.45 -11.40 -22.31
C GLN A 116 -9.64 -12.36 -21.13
N LEU A 117 -9.97 -11.82 -19.97
CA LEU A 117 -10.21 -12.61 -18.76
C LEU A 117 -11.41 -13.55 -18.92
N ASP A 118 -12.48 -13.09 -19.57
CA ASP A 118 -13.67 -13.90 -19.84
C ASP A 118 -13.42 -15.10 -20.77
N GLN A 119 -12.37 -15.05 -21.61
CA GLN A 119 -11.95 -16.18 -22.44
C GLN A 119 -11.24 -17.28 -21.64
N THR A 120 -10.87 -17.03 -20.39
CA THR A 120 -10.20 -18.01 -19.53
C THR A 120 -11.14 -19.17 -19.21
N ALA A 121 -10.67 -20.40 -19.41
CA ALA A 121 -11.41 -21.62 -19.06
C ALA A 121 -11.43 -21.85 -17.53
N PHE A 122 -12.16 -21.02 -16.79
CA PHE A 122 -12.17 -20.94 -15.32
C PHE A 122 -12.28 -22.29 -14.60
N LYS A 123 -13.04 -23.23 -15.14
CA LYS A 123 -13.21 -24.57 -14.53
C LYS A 123 -11.96 -25.44 -14.62
N GLN A 124 -11.04 -25.15 -15.57
CA GLN A 124 -9.86 -25.97 -15.88
C GLN A 124 -8.59 -25.46 -15.21
N ILE A 125 -8.58 -24.22 -14.73
CA ILE A 125 -7.42 -23.64 -14.05
C ILE A 125 -7.35 -24.08 -12.58
N SER A 126 -6.14 -24.01 -12.02
CA SER A 126 -5.86 -24.34 -10.62
C SER A 126 -6.60 -23.40 -9.64
N VAL A 127 -6.59 -23.72 -8.35
CA VAL A 127 -7.13 -22.81 -7.31
C VAL A 127 -6.42 -21.48 -7.33
N TYR A 128 -5.11 -21.45 -7.57
CA TYR A 128 -4.32 -20.22 -7.70
C TYR A 128 -4.77 -19.39 -8.90
N GLY A 129 -4.99 -20.03 -10.06
CA GLY A 129 -5.54 -19.37 -11.25
C GLY A 129 -6.94 -18.81 -11.01
N LYS A 130 -7.81 -19.52 -10.29
CA LYS A 130 -9.15 -19.05 -9.93
C LYS A 130 -9.10 -17.84 -9.00
N VAL A 131 -8.22 -17.85 -8.00
CA VAL A 131 -8.00 -16.72 -7.09
C VAL A 131 -7.53 -15.50 -7.87
N ASP A 132 -6.51 -15.63 -8.72
CA ASP A 132 -5.98 -14.51 -9.50
C ASP A 132 -6.99 -13.98 -10.52
N TYR A 133 -7.82 -14.86 -11.11
CA TYR A 133 -8.95 -14.48 -11.95
C TYR A 133 -9.94 -13.58 -11.19
N ILE A 134 -10.37 -14.01 -10.00
CA ILE A 134 -11.32 -13.28 -9.16
C ILE A 134 -10.75 -11.92 -8.75
N LEU A 135 -9.49 -11.89 -8.33
CA LEU A 135 -8.80 -10.68 -7.91
C LEU A 135 -8.62 -9.69 -9.05
N LEU A 136 -8.19 -10.15 -10.23
CA LEU A 136 -8.04 -9.30 -11.40
C LEU A 136 -9.38 -8.75 -11.89
N LYS A 137 -10.42 -9.60 -12.00
CA LYS A 137 -11.78 -9.18 -12.36
C LYS A 137 -12.30 -8.10 -11.42
N LYS A 138 -12.11 -8.30 -10.13
CA LYS A 138 -12.51 -7.36 -9.09
C LYS A 138 -11.74 -6.04 -9.20
N LYS A 139 -10.42 -6.08 -9.36
CA LYS A 139 -9.59 -4.88 -9.53
C LYS A 139 -10.04 -4.07 -10.75
N ILE A 140 -10.24 -4.70 -11.89
CA ILE A 140 -10.70 -4.04 -13.11
C ILE A 140 -12.08 -3.39 -12.89
N ASN A 141 -13.02 -4.08 -12.24
CA ASN A 141 -14.35 -3.52 -11.97
C ASN A 141 -14.29 -2.31 -11.03
N ILE A 142 -13.44 -2.34 -9.99
CA ILE A 142 -13.21 -1.21 -9.09
C ILE A 142 -12.64 0.00 -9.85
N GLU A 143 -11.65 -0.23 -10.73
CA GLU A 143 -11.07 0.82 -11.57
C GLU A 143 -12.12 1.43 -12.51
N LEU A 144 -12.95 0.61 -13.16
CA LEU A 144 -14.04 1.09 -14.02
C LEU A 144 -15.06 1.92 -13.24
N MET A 145 -15.46 1.48 -12.06
CA MET A 145 -16.36 2.25 -11.19
C MET A 145 -15.74 3.59 -10.78
N GLY A 146 -14.46 3.60 -10.43
CA GLY A 146 -13.70 4.80 -10.11
C GLY A 146 -13.66 5.79 -11.28
N LEU A 147 -13.32 5.31 -12.47
CA LEU A 147 -13.28 6.11 -13.69
C LEU A 147 -14.64 6.68 -14.08
N GLN A 148 -15.72 5.91 -13.91
CA GLN A 148 -17.10 6.39 -14.14
C GLN A 148 -17.49 7.48 -13.13
N LYS A 149 -17.16 7.30 -11.86
CA LYS A 149 -17.39 8.31 -10.80
C LYS A 149 -16.60 9.59 -11.10
N GLU A 150 -15.34 9.47 -11.50
CA GLU A 150 -14.50 10.60 -11.91
C GLU A 150 -15.08 11.34 -13.12
N GLU A 151 -15.63 10.60 -14.10
CA GLU A 151 -16.29 11.19 -15.27
C GLU A 151 -17.52 12.01 -14.87
N GLN A 152 -18.37 11.48 -13.99
CA GLN A 152 -19.54 12.19 -13.47
C GLN A 152 -19.12 13.47 -12.72
N GLN A 153 -18.09 13.38 -11.88
CA GLN A 153 -17.53 14.50 -11.17
C GLN A 153 -16.96 15.57 -12.12
N TYR A 154 -16.17 15.14 -13.13
CA TYR A 154 -15.63 16.05 -14.13
C TYR A 154 -16.74 16.76 -14.90
N ASN A 155 -17.77 16.04 -15.36
CA ASN A 155 -18.89 16.62 -16.08
C ASN A 155 -19.66 17.65 -15.23
N SER A 156 -19.75 17.45 -13.92
CA SER A 156 -20.39 18.39 -12.99
C SER A 156 -19.63 19.71 -12.85
N ILE A 157 -18.30 19.70 -13.03
CA ILE A 157 -17.46 20.91 -12.91
C ILE A 157 -17.05 21.49 -14.27
N LYS A 158 -17.29 20.79 -15.40
CA LYS A 158 -16.83 21.18 -16.74
C LYS A 158 -17.27 22.61 -17.12
N LYS A 159 -18.47 23.01 -16.74
CA LYS A 159 -18.99 24.38 -16.97
C LYS A 159 -18.20 25.48 -16.28
N TYR A 160 -17.39 25.17 -15.28
CA TYR A 160 -16.53 26.11 -14.55
C TYR A 160 -15.09 26.12 -15.06
N ILE A 161 -14.76 25.25 -16.01
CA ILE A 161 -13.43 25.14 -16.62
C ILE A 161 -13.52 24.96 -18.14
N PRO A 162 -14.29 25.81 -18.87
CA PRO A 162 -14.51 25.62 -20.32
C PRO A 162 -13.21 25.68 -21.12
N PHE A 163 -12.20 26.37 -20.64
CA PHE A 163 -10.85 26.49 -21.22
C PHE A 163 -9.97 25.24 -21.07
N ALA A 164 -10.45 24.19 -20.38
CA ALA A 164 -9.62 23.01 -20.07
C ALA A 164 -9.14 22.26 -21.31
N ASP A 165 -10.01 22.13 -22.33
CA ASP A 165 -9.71 21.37 -23.54
C ASP A 165 -8.50 21.94 -24.31
N GLU A 166 -8.34 23.27 -24.33
CA GLU A 166 -7.19 23.94 -24.95
C GLU A 166 -5.87 23.61 -24.23
N ILE A 167 -5.88 23.58 -22.91
CA ILE A 167 -4.69 23.22 -22.12
C ILE A 167 -4.34 21.74 -22.33
N TYR A 168 -5.34 20.84 -22.37
CA TYR A 168 -5.12 19.43 -22.70
C TYR A 168 -4.55 19.25 -24.10
N LEU A 169 -4.97 20.07 -25.07
CA LEU A 169 -4.45 20.03 -26.45
C LEU A 169 -2.97 20.45 -26.51
N LEU A 170 -2.58 21.50 -25.79
CA LEU A 170 -1.19 21.93 -25.71
C LEU A 170 -0.30 20.80 -25.10
N GLU A 171 -0.74 20.19 -24.01
CA GLU A 171 -0.05 19.10 -23.35
C GLU A 171 0.03 17.85 -24.27
N LYS A 172 -1.04 17.52 -25.01
CA LYS A 172 -1.06 16.44 -26.00
C LYS A 172 0.02 16.63 -27.08
N LYS A 173 0.17 17.85 -27.61
CA LYS A 173 1.21 18.18 -28.60
C LYS A 173 2.61 18.05 -27.98
N ARG A 174 2.80 18.54 -26.76
CA ARG A 174 4.06 18.43 -26.03
C ARG A 174 4.52 16.98 -25.86
N ARG A 175 3.61 16.04 -25.51
CA ARG A 175 3.97 14.62 -25.31
C ARG A 175 4.68 13.98 -26.52
N ARG A 176 4.49 14.52 -27.72
CA ARG A 176 5.14 14.06 -28.96
C ARG A 176 6.23 15.00 -29.45
N GLY A 177 6.56 16.05 -28.68
CA GLY A 177 7.59 17.02 -29.05
C GLY A 177 7.29 17.77 -30.36
N ILE A 178 6.01 18.02 -30.65
CA ILE A 178 5.60 18.73 -31.86
C ILE A 178 6.10 20.16 -31.79
N THR A 179 6.83 20.60 -32.82
CA THR A 179 7.29 21.99 -32.94
C THR A 179 6.13 22.97 -32.89
N MET A 180 6.24 24.00 -32.06
CA MET A 180 5.21 24.99 -31.80
C MET A 180 5.60 26.35 -32.36
N ASN A 181 4.63 27.08 -32.93
CA ASN A 181 4.83 28.48 -33.23
C ASN A 181 4.65 29.31 -31.95
N GLY A 182 5.74 29.86 -31.39
CA GLY A 182 5.71 30.59 -30.13
C GLY A 182 4.74 31.79 -30.13
N LYS A 183 4.58 32.49 -31.25
CA LYS A 183 3.63 33.60 -31.38
C LYS A 183 2.16 33.14 -31.31
N GLU A 184 1.84 32.05 -31.97
CA GLU A 184 0.50 31.45 -31.94
C GLU A 184 0.18 30.89 -30.55
N VAL A 185 1.15 30.23 -29.91
CA VAL A 185 1.01 29.74 -28.54
C VAL A 185 0.72 30.91 -27.58
N ALA A 186 1.50 31.98 -27.66
CA ALA A 186 1.30 33.18 -26.83
C ALA A 186 -0.10 33.78 -27.02
N ALA A 187 -0.56 33.89 -28.29
CA ALA A 187 -1.90 34.36 -28.59
C ALA A 187 -2.98 33.44 -28.00
N GLY A 188 -2.83 32.12 -28.11
CA GLY A 188 -3.73 31.11 -27.50
C GLY A 188 -3.78 31.24 -25.97
N LEU A 189 -2.63 31.37 -25.29
CA LEU A 189 -2.62 31.56 -23.84
C LEU A 189 -3.31 32.84 -23.39
N ILE A 190 -3.23 33.93 -24.18
CA ILE A 190 -3.96 35.18 -23.91
C ILE A 190 -5.48 34.97 -24.04
N VAL A 191 -5.93 34.17 -25.00
CA VAL A 191 -7.36 33.83 -25.16
C VAL A 191 -7.84 33.06 -23.92
N ILE A 192 -7.15 31.98 -23.55
CA ILE A 192 -7.45 31.18 -22.36
C ILE A 192 -7.48 32.06 -21.10
N PHE A 193 -6.52 32.97 -20.95
CA PHE A 193 -6.48 33.89 -19.81
C PHE A 193 -7.70 34.83 -19.75
N LYS A 194 -8.16 35.34 -20.90
CA LYS A 194 -9.36 36.18 -20.97
C LYS A 194 -10.63 35.39 -20.63
N GLU A 195 -10.76 34.17 -21.14
CA GLU A 195 -11.85 33.27 -20.81
C GLU A 195 -11.87 32.97 -19.30
N LEU A 196 -10.72 32.55 -18.75
CA LEU A 196 -10.59 32.29 -17.32
C LEU A 196 -10.98 33.52 -16.46
N LYS A 197 -10.64 34.75 -16.87
CA LYS A 197 -11.05 35.96 -16.17
C LYS A 197 -12.58 36.20 -16.23
N ALA A 198 -13.20 35.96 -17.39
CA ALA A 198 -14.63 36.05 -17.54
C ALA A 198 -15.35 35.02 -16.66
N ASP A 199 -14.89 33.74 -16.70
CA ASP A 199 -15.44 32.67 -15.88
C ASP A 199 -15.22 32.91 -14.38
N THR A 200 -14.09 33.46 -13.98
CA THR A 200 -13.82 33.85 -12.60
C THR A 200 -14.80 34.88 -12.10
N SER A 201 -15.18 35.83 -12.96
CA SER A 201 -16.19 36.88 -12.63
C SER A 201 -17.58 36.27 -12.46
N GLU A 202 -18.00 35.37 -13.34
CA GLU A 202 -19.28 34.66 -13.23
C GLU A 202 -19.28 33.70 -12.02
N PHE A 203 -18.18 32.96 -11.80
CA PHE A 203 -18.00 32.08 -10.65
C PHE A 203 -18.09 32.88 -9.32
N ALA A 204 -17.58 34.10 -9.28
CA ALA A 204 -17.64 34.95 -8.10
C ALA A 204 -19.09 35.29 -7.66
N LYS A 205 -20.06 35.28 -8.59
CA LYS A 205 -21.49 35.49 -8.30
C LYS A 205 -22.14 34.29 -7.60
N LEU A 206 -21.56 33.10 -7.66
CA LEU A 206 -22.05 31.93 -6.94
C LEU A 206 -22.02 32.17 -5.42
N THR A 207 -23.09 31.83 -4.72
CA THR A 207 -23.16 31.95 -3.26
C THR A 207 -22.39 30.84 -2.56
N ALA A 208 -22.47 29.62 -3.07
CA ALA A 208 -21.81 28.46 -2.53
C ALA A 208 -21.69 27.31 -3.57
N LEU A 209 -20.73 26.43 -3.36
CA LEU A 209 -20.62 25.13 -4.00
C LEU A 209 -20.68 24.06 -2.93
N ASP A 210 -21.18 22.87 -3.25
CA ASP A 210 -21.00 21.71 -2.38
C ASP A 210 -19.51 21.39 -2.22
N MET A 211 -19.04 21.10 -1.00
CA MET A 211 -17.61 20.91 -0.71
C MET A 211 -16.97 19.80 -1.53
N PRO A 212 -17.55 18.59 -1.70
CA PRO A 212 -17.02 17.58 -2.59
C PRO A 212 -16.80 18.11 -4.01
N LEU A 213 -17.75 18.85 -4.56
CA LEU A 213 -17.64 19.44 -5.90
C LEU A 213 -16.55 20.54 -5.96
N ALA A 214 -16.42 21.33 -4.90
CA ALA A 214 -15.36 22.33 -4.79
C ALA A 214 -13.96 21.69 -4.74
N ILE A 215 -13.81 20.57 -4.04
CA ILE A 215 -12.55 19.79 -4.00
C ILE A 215 -12.21 19.27 -5.39
N VAL A 216 -13.16 18.64 -6.09
CA VAL A 216 -12.97 18.13 -7.46
C VAL A 216 -12.60 19.28 -8.42
N GLY A 217 -13.28 20.41 -8.33
CA GLY A 217 -12.98 21.61 -9.13
C GLY A 217 -11.59 22.17 -8.86
N GLN A 218 -11.18 22.22 -7.60
CA GLN A 218 -9.82 22.64 -7.22
C GLN A 218 -8.76 21.68 -7.79
N GLN A 219 -8.98 20.37 -7.67
CA GLN A 219 -8.07 19.35 -8.21
C GLN A 219 -7.97 19.45 -9.74
N ALA A 220 -9.08 19.66 -10.43
CA ALA A 220 -9.08 19.84 -11.88
C ALA A 220 -8.24 21.06 -12.30
N VAL A 221 -8.43 22.23 -11.67
CA VAL A 221 -7.66 23.44 -12.00
C VAL A 221 -6.16 23.27 -11.65
N LYS A 222 -5.83 22.65 -10.52
CA LYS A 222 -4.44 22.32 -10.18
C LYS A 222 -3.82 21.38 -11.24
N GLY A 223 -4.59 20.39 -11.71
CA GLY A 223 -4.16 19.51 -12.77
C GLY A 223 -3.88 20.22 -14.10
N LEU A 224 -4.75 21.15 -14.49
CA LEU A 224 -4.53 21.99 -15.67
C LEU A 224 -3.27 22.86 -15.53
N LYS A 225 -3.08 23.47 -14.35
CA LYS A 225 -1.88 24.26 -14.05
C LYS A 225 -0.60 23.41 -14.16
N SER A 226 -0.60 22.19 -13.62
CA SER A 226 0.54 21.27 -13.70
C SER A 226 0.85 20.87 -15.15
N ARG A 227 -0.17 20.61 -15.97
CA ARG A 227 -0.01 20.29 -17.38
C ARG A 227 0.50 21.48 -18.20
N LEU A 228 -0.01 22.68 -17.92
CA LEU A 228 0.45 23.92 -18.54
C LEU A 228 1.91 24.20 -18.18
N LYS A 229 2.30 23.99 -16.93
CA LYS A 229 3.71 24.11 -16.50
C LYS A 229 4.60 23.11 -17.23
N ASN A 230 4.19 21.85 -17.31
CA ASN A 230 4.93 20.81 -18.01
C ASN A 230 5.11 21.14 -19.51
N PHE A 231 4.07 21.70 -20.16
CA PHE A 231 4.15 22.21 -21.51
C PHE A 231 5.14 23.35 -21.63
N TYR A 232 5.10 24.33 -20.75
CA TYR A 232 5.99 25.49 -20.74
C TYR A 232 7.45 25.10 -20.53
N ASP A 233 7.74 24.30 -19.51
CA ASP A 233 9.09 23.89 -19.15
C ASP A 233 9.78 23.07 -20.27
N PHE A 234 8.99 22.36 -21.10
CA PHE A 234 9.52 21.56 -22.20
C PHE A 234 10.15 22.41 -23.32
N TYR A 235 9.55 23.55 -23.67
CA TYR A 235 9.99 24.39 -24.76
C TYR A 235 10.83 25.59 -24.31
N TYR A 236 10.59 26.11 -23.12
CA TYR A 236 11.26 27.29 -22.59
C TYR A 236 12.77 27.04 -22.42
N GLY A 237 13.58 27.96 -22.98
CA GLY A 237 15.03 27.86 -22.96
C GLY A 237 15.63 27.01 -24.09
N TYR A 238 14.81 26.21 -24.79
CA TYR A 238 15.23 25.37 -25.92
C TYR A 238 14.78 25.95 -27.27
N ASP A 239 13.55 26.44 -27.35
CA ASP A 239 13.02 27.11 -28.56
C ASP A 239 13.13 28.63 -28.39
N PRO A 240 13.95 29.33 -29.22
CA PRO A 240 14.16 30.78 -29.09
C PRO A 240 12.89 31.60 -29.28
N MET A 241 12.03 31.22 -30.23
CA MET A 241 10.78 31.95 -30.50
C MET A 241 9.73 31.70 -29.43
N PHE A 242 9.65 30.48 -28.92
CA PHE A 242 8.82 30.17 -27.75
C PHE A 242 9.31 30.95 -26.51
N THR A 243 10.61 30.94 -26.25
CA THR A 243 11.23 31.66 -25.13
C THR A 243 11.02 33.18 -25.23
N TRP A 244 10.92 33.73 -26.44
CA TRP A 244 10.65 35.14 -26.65
C TRP A 244 9.17 35.53 -26.42
N TRP A 245 8.24 34.74 -26.95
CA TRP A 245 6.82 35.13 -26.99
C TRP A 245 6.00 34.65 -25.78
N VAL A 246 6.30 33.47 -25.20
CA VAL A 246 5.39 32.76 -24.31
C VAL A 246 5.53 33.11 -22.82
N PRO A 247 6.69 33.56 -22.28
CA PRO A 247 6.85 33.71 -20.83
C PRO A 247 5.84 34.63 -20.14
N ALA A 248 5.54 35.79 -20.73
CA ALA A 248 4.60 36.74 -20.12
C ALA A 248 3.16 36.19 -20.13
N PRO A 249 2.57 35.74 -21.27
CA PRO A 249 1.25 35.10 -21.28
C PRO A 249 1.17 33.85 -20.38
N TYR A 250 2.20 33.04 -20.31
CA TYR A 250 2.27 31.89 -19.41
C TYR A 250 2.18 32.30 -17.95
N LYS A 251 3.00 33.27 -17.51
CA LYS A 251 3.01 33.76 -16.12
C LYS A 251 1.66 34.31 -15.69
N ASP A 252 1.00 35.06 -16.58
CA ASP A 252 -0.31 35.62 -16.31
C ASP A 252 -1.36 34.53 -16.14
N LEU A 253 -1.40 33.54 -17.05
CA LEU A 253 -2.34 32.43 -16.99
C LEU A 253 -2.06 31.50 -15.79
N ASP A 254 -0.80 31.16 -15.52
CA ASP A 254 -0.41 30.32 -14.37
C ASP A 254 -0.83 30.95 -13.04
N SER A 255 -0.63 32.27 -12.91
CA SER A 255 -1.05 33.02 -11.73
C SER A 255 -2.57 33.07 -11.58
N ALA A 256 -3.27 33.25 -12.70
CA ALA A 256 -4.74 33.28 -12.71
C ALA A 256 -5.34 31.89 -12.34
N LEU A 257 -4.79 30.80 -12.85
CA LEU A 257 -5.19 29.44 -12.48
C LEU A 257 -4.98 29.17 -10.99
N ALA A 258 -3.86 29.63 -10.41
CA ALA A 258 -3.60 29.50 -8.98
C ALA A 258 -4.63 30.26 -8.12
N LEU A 259 -5.00 31.46 -8.54
CA LEU A 259 -6.04 32.26 -7.85
C LEU A 259 -7.42 31.60 -7.99
N TYR A 260 -7.77 31.15 -9.18
CA TYR A 260 -9.05 30.50 -9.45
C TYR A 260 -9.23 29.22 -8.63
N SER A 261 -8.18 28.38 -8.56
CA SER A 261 -8.15 27.20 -7.70
C SER A 261 -8.47 27.52 -6.23
N LYS A 262 -7.90 28.62 -5.70
CA LYS A 262 -8.20 29.11 -4.34
C LYS A 262 -9.63 29.62 -4.19
N GLN A 263 -10.18 30.26 -5.21
CA GLN A 263 -11.56 30.76 -5.19
C GLN A 263 -12.57 29.60 -5.19
N ILE A 264 -12.33 28.56 -5.98
CA ILE A 264 -13.22 27.38 -6.03
C ILE A 264 -13.34 26.75 -4.65
N ILE A 265 -12.23 26.43 -3.99
CA ILE A 265 -12.29 25.79 -2.67
C ILE A 265 -12.89 26.70 -1.59
N LYS A 266 -12.67 28.03 -1.69
CA LYS A 266 -13.27 29.02 -0.77
C LYS A 266 -14.79 29.08 -0.86
N LYS A 267 -15.38 28.75 -2.01
CA LYS A 267 -16.85 28.67 -2.21
C LYS A 267 -17.44 27.35 -1.71
N GLY A 268 -16.60 26.35 -1.41
CA GLY A 268 -17.05 25.08 -0.87
C GLY A 268 -17.73 25.24 0.48
N LYS A 269 -18.92 24.68 0.62
CA LYS A 269 -19.66 24.59 1.87
C LYS A 269 -19.94 23.13 2.18
N LEU A 270 -19.61 22.72 3.39
CA LEU A 270 -20.03 21.41 3.89
C LEU A 270 -21.51 21.47 4.27
N HIS A 271 -22.30 20.64 3.67
CA HIS A 271 -23.66 20.36 4.12
C HIS A 271 -23.61 19.34 5.27
N THR A 272 -22.90 19.66 6.35
CA THR A 272 -22.89 18.82 7.55
C THR A 272 -23.79 19.43 8.59
N THR A 273 -24.60 18.60 9.22
CA THR A 273 -25.34 18.92 10.45
C THR A 273 -24.42 18.95 11.67
N GLN A 274 -23.18 18.44 11.53
CA GLN A 274 -22.19 18.46 12.60
C GLN A 274 -21.55 19.83 12.73
N LYS A 275 -21.73 20.46 13.89
CA LYS A 275 -21.01 21.67 14.26
C LYS A 275 -19.53 21.36 14.42
N PRO A 276 -18.60 22.27 14.05
CA PRO A 276 -17.20 22.15 14.40
C PRO A 276 -17.10 21.94 15.91
N ASP A 277 -16.36 20.91 16.34
CA ASP A 277 -16.11 20.65 17.75
C ASP A 277 -14.79 21.30 18.23
N SER A 278 -14.46 21.11 19.50
CA SER A 278 -13.26 21.71 20.11
C SER A 278 -11.93 21.11 19.63
N SER A 279 -11.95 20.01 18.88
CA SER A 279 -10.73 19.35 18.38
C SER A 279 -10.07 20.09 17.20
N GLY A 280 -10.84 20.90 16.47
CA GLY A 280 -10.39 21.56 15.24
C GLY A 280 -10.11 20.60 14.08
N ILE A 281 -10.42 19.30 14.19
CA ILE A 281 -10.22 18.29 13.16
C ILE A 281 -11.34 18.41 12.12
N LYS A 282 -10.92 18.48 10.85
CA LYS A 282 -11.82 18.62 9.70
C LYS A 282 -11.81 17.34 8.88
N GLY A 283 -12.93 16.66 8.84
CA GLY A 283 -13.11 15.47 8.02
C GLY A 283 -14.54 15.38 7.53
N VAL A 284 -14.80 14.46 6.59
CA VAL A 284 -16.13 14.23 6.03
C VAL A 284 -16.52 12.77 6.27
N PRO A 285 -17.54 12.51 7.11
CA PRO A 285 -18.10 11.16 7.23
C PRO A 285 -18.63 10.67 5.88
N ILE A 286 -18.32 9.42 5.53
CA ILE A 286 -18.69 8.85 4.21
C ILE A 286 -20.07 8.19 4.20
N GLY A 287 -20.64 7.94 5.36
CA GLY A 287 -21.94 7.30 5.50
C GLY A 287 -21.91 5.77 5.42
N ARG A 288 -23.06 5.19 5.76
CA ARG A 288 -23.20 3.72 5.91
C ARG A 288 -23.06 2.96 4.59
N ASP A 289 -23.67 3.44 3.53
CA ASP A 289 -23.70 2.74 2.24
C ASP A 289 -22.31 2.69 1.60
N GLU A 290 -21.55 3.78 1.68
CA GLU A 290 -20.17 3.81 1.20
C GLU A 290 -19.25 2.89 2.05
N LEU A 291 -19.45 2.84 3.39
CA LEU A 291 -18.73 1.88 4.24
C LEU A 291 -19.00 0.43 3.83
N ILE A 292 -20.26 0.06 3.57
CA ILE A 292 -20.62 -1.28 3.10
C ILE A 292 -19.99 -1.58 1.74
N SER A 293 -20.02 -0.61 0.82
CA SER A 293 -19.38 -0.74 -0.49
C SER A 293 -17.88 -1.03 -0.34
N GLN A 294 -17.17 -0.27 0.49
CA GLN A 294 -15.75 -0.47 0.74
C GLN A 294 -15.45 -1.78 1.46
N LEU A 295 -16.27 -2.20 2.44
CA LEU A 295 -16.14 -3.51 3.09
C LEU A 295 -16.28 -4.66 2.09
N ASN A 296 -17.20 -4.57 1.14
CA ASN A 296 -17.35 -5.56 0.07
C ASN A 296 -16.12 -5.58 -0.85
N VAL A 297 -15.52 -4.41 -1.12
CA VAL A 297 -14.25 -4.32 -1.85
C VAL A 297 -13.14 -5.06 -1.11
N GLU A 298 -13.09 -5.01 0.20
CA GLU A 298 -12.10 -5.68 1.03
C GLU A 298 -12.45 -7.15 1.36
N MET A 299 -13.53 -7.69 0.77
CA MET A 299 -14.05 -9.02 1.06
C MET A 299 -14.40 -9.23 2.55
N ILE A 300 -15.02 -8.23 3.18
CA ILE A 300 -15.48 -8.27 4.56
C ILE A 300 -17.01 -8.27 4.57
N PRO A 301 -17.67 -9.44 4.73
CA PRO A 301 -19.13 -9.55 4.62
C PRO A 301 -19.83 -9.20 5.95
N TYR A 302 -19.44 -8.09 6.57
CA TYR A 302 -20.04 -7.57 7.80
C TYR A 302 -20.58 -6.16 7.60
N THR A 303 -21.60 -5.81 8.37
CA THR A 303 -22.04 -4.40 8.46
C THR A 303 -21.16 -3.62 9.44
N PRO A 304 -21.09 -2.28 9.34
CA PRO A 304 -20.38 -1.46 10.31
C PRO A 304 -20.83 -1.71 11.77
N GLU A 305 -22.12 -1.94 11.98
CA GLU A 305 -22.71 -2.21 13.29
C GLU A 305 -22.25 -3.57 13.86
N GLU A 306 -22.21 -4.62 13.01
CA GLU A 306 -21.64 -5.93 13.39
C GLU A 306 -20.17 -5.79 13.78
N LEU A 307 -19.39 -4.96 13.05
CA LEU A 307 -17.97 -4.74 13.36
C LEU A 307 -17.76 -3.97 14.66
N ILE A 308 -18.59 -2.96 14.95
CA ILE A 308 -18.59 -2.28 16.26
C ILE A 308 -18.93 -3.26 17.37
N LYS A 309 -19.92 -4.13 17.20
CA LYS A 309 -20.27 -5.18 18.15
C LYS A 309 -19.12 -6.15 18.40
N LEU A 310 -18.46 -6.59 17.32
CA LEU A 310 -17.26 -7.43 17.37
C LEU A 310 -16.15 -6.75 18.21
N ALA A 311 -15.82 -5.50 17.87
CA ALA A 311 -14.78 -4.73 18.56
C ALA A 311 -15.09 -4.55 20.07
N ASN A 312 -16.35 -4.31 20.44
CA ASN A 312 -16.75 -4.23 21.85
C ASN A 312 -16.59 -5.57 22.58
N LYS A 313 -16.83 -6.70 21.91
CA LYS A 313 -16.61 -8.02 22.49
C LYS A 313 -15.13 -8.31 22.73
N GLU A 314 -14.29 -8.01 21.76
CA GLU A 314 -12.81 -8.09 21.90
C GLU A 314 -12.31 -7.15 23.01
N PHE A 315 -12.90 -5.96 23.12
CA PHE A 315 -12.58 -5.01 24.16
C PHE A 315 -12.92 -5.55 25.56
N ALA A 316 -14.10 -6.16 25.72
CA ALA A 316 -14.52 -6.78 26.98
C ALA A 316 -13.60 -7.94 27.42
N TRP A 317 -13.03 -8.67 26.45
CA TRP A 317 -11.99 -9.66 26.73
C TRP A 317 -10.71 -8.99 27.23
N CYS A 318 -10.27 -7.91 26.58
CA CYS A 318 -9.10 -7.13 27.02
C CYS A 318 -9.28 -6.61 28.44
N ASP A 319 -10.47 -6.11 28.82
CA ASP A 319 -10.77 -5.65 30.17
C ASP A 319 -10.51 -6.72 31.23
N LYS A 320 -10.98 -7.94 30.98
CA LYS A 320 -10.77 -9.07 31.89
C LYS A 320 -9.29 -9.38 32.06
N GLU A 321 -8.53 -9.40 30.98
CA GLU A 321 -7.09 -9.68 31.02
C GLU A 321 -6.30 -8.53 31.66
N MET A 322 -6.68 -7.27 31.40
CA MET A 322 -6.11 -6.08 32.06
C MET A 322 -6.33 -6.12 33.59
N LEU A 323 -7.54 -6.47 34.04
CA LEU A 323 -7.83 -6.61 35.48
C LEU A 323 -6.99 -7.72 36.13
N LYS A 324 -6.83 -8.88 35.47
CA LYS A 324 -5.96 -9.96 35.97
C LYS A 324 -4.50 -9.49 36.12
N ALA A 325 -3.97 -8.79 35.11
CA ALA A 325 -2.61 -8.27 35.15
C ALA A 325 -2.45 -7.19 36.24
N SER A 326 -3.44 -6.28 36.38
CA SER A 326 -3.48 -5.26 37.44
C SER A 326 -3.49 -5.86 38.84
N GLN A 327 -4.29 -6.90 39.07
CA GLN A 327 -4.33 -7.63 40.35
C GLN A 327 -2.98 -8.28 40.68
N GLN A 328 -2.32 -8.88 39.68
CA GLN A 328 -1.00 -9.49 39.85
C GLN A 328 0.10 -8.46 40.15
N MET A 329 -0.06 -7.21 39.68
CA MET A 329 0.84 -6.09 40.04
C MET A 329 0.52 -5.44 41.39
N GLY A 330 -0.53 -5.89 42.10
CA GLY A 330 -0.92 -5.35 43.39
C GLY A 330 -1.82 -4.11 43.36
N TYR A 331 -2.34 -3.73 42.17
CA TYR A 331 -3.24 -2.58 42.00
C TYR A 331 -4.74 -2.95 42.06
N GLY A 332 -5.07 -4.22 42.35
CA GLY A 332 -6.45 -4.68 42.39
C GLY A 332 -7.20 -4.41 41.08
N ASN A 333 -8.38 -3.80 41.20
CA ASN A 333 -9.20 -3.47 40.01
C ASN A 333 -8.83 -2.14 39.32
N ASP A 334 -7.85 -1.41 39.85
CA ASP A 334 -7.40 -0.13 39.26
C ASP A 334 -6.33 -0.36 38.19
N TRP A 335 -6.78 -0.92 37.05
CA TRP A 335 -5.89 -1.17 35.92
C TRP A 335 -5.27 0.11 35.36
N LYS A 336 -5.89 1.29 35.56
CA LYS A 336 -5.33 2.57 35.09
C LYS A 336 -4.07 2.92 35.89
N LYS A 337 -4.02 2.66 37.21
CA LYS A 337 -2.78 2.81 38.00
C LYS A 337 -1.70 1.83 37.55
N ALA A 338 -2.07 0.57 37.26
CA ALA A 338 -1.12 -0.40 36.72
C ALA A 338 -0.56 0.06 35.37
N LEU A 339 -1.40 0.59 34.49
CA LEU A 339 -1.00 1.16 33.20
C LEU A 339 -0.06 2.38 33.38
N GLU A 340 -0.35 3.28 34.31
CA GLU A 340 0.52 4.41 34.64
C GLU A 340 1.91 3.96 35.12
N LYS A 341 1.97 2.91 35.94
CA LYS A 341 3.26 2.30 36.33
C LYS A 341 4.03 1.79 35.11
N VAL A 342 3.36 1.12 34.18
CA VAL A 342 3.95 0.63 32.92
C VAL A 342 4.46 1.79 32.09
N LYS A 343 3.68 2.84 31.88
CA LYS A 343 4.08 4.03 31.11
C LYS A 343 5.33 4.71 31.71
N ASN A 344 5.41 4.80 33.02
CA ASN A 344 6.54 5.43 33.71
C ASN A 344 7.81 4.56 33.80
N SER A 345 7.78 3.37 33.21
CA SER A 345 8.93 2.44 33.17
C SER A 345 9.74 2.59 31.84
N TYR A 346 9.83 3.80 31.31
CA TYR A 346 10.61 4.09 30.10
C TYR A 346 12.12 4.01 30.36
N VAL A 347 12.88 3.78 29.29
CA VAL A 347 14.35 3.79 29.35
C VAL A 347 14.88 5.22 29.30
N GLU A 348 16.12 5.41 29.76
CA GLU A 348 16.81 6.70 29.66
C GLU A 348 16.89 7.18 28.20
N PRO A 349 16.85 8.50 27.97
CA PRO A 349 17.06 9.07 26.64
C PRO A 349 18.38 8.59 26.03
N GLY A 350 18.32 8.07 24.80
CA GLY A 350 19.46 7.49 24.08
C GLY A 350 19.52 5.95 24.13
N SER A 351 18.74 5.29 25.02
CA SER A 351 18.74 3.83 25.15
C SER A 351 17.67 3.13 24.31
N GLN A 352 16.84 3.86 23.57
CA GLN A 352 15.81 3.25 22.71
C GLN A 352 16.37 2.31 21.63
N PRO A 353 17.44 2.63 20.90
CA PRO A 353 17.99 1.72 19.89
C PRO A 353 18.39 0.37 20.47
N GLU A 354 19.07 0.37 21.62
CA GLU A 354 19.47 -0.85 22.33
C GLU A 354 18.25 -1.67 22.80
N LEU A 355 17.24 -0.99 23.35
CA LEU A 355 15.97 -1.62 23.73
C LEU A 355 15.30 -2.30 22.53
N ILE A 356 15.21 -1.64 21.38
CA ILE A 356 14.59 -2.17 20.18
C ILE A 356 15.35 -3.41 19.68
N LEU A 357 16.67 -3.34 19.62
CA LEU A 357 17.52 -4.48 19.24
C LEU A 357 17.30 -5.68 20.16
N LYS A 358 17.28 -5.44 21.48
CA LYS A 358 17.01 -6.48 22.48
C LYS A 358 15.63 -7.11 22.27
N LEU A 359 14.58 -6.31 22.09
CA LEU A 359 13.21 -6.82 21.93
C LEU A 359 13.05 -7.59 20.59
N SER A 360 13.72 -7.15 19.52
CA SER A 360 13.76 -7.89 18.25
C SER A 360 14.42 -9.25 18.42
N ASN A 361 15.57 -9.32 19.08
CA ASN A 361 16.28 -10.58 19.34
C ASN A 361 15.44 -11.52 20.24
N ASP A 362 14.77 -10.99 21.27
CA ASP A 362 13.86 -11.75 22.13
C ASP A 362 12.72 -12.38 21.32
N ALA A 363 12.12 -11.61 20.39
CA ALA A 363 11.03 -12.09 19.54
C ALA A 363 11.52 -13.18 18.56
N ILE A 364 12.63 -12.96 17.86
CA ILE A 364 13.22 -13.92 16.92
C ILE A 364 13.58 -15.22 17.64
N SER A 365 14.21 -15.13 18.81
CA SER A 365 14.58 -16.30 19.62
C SER A 365 13.35 -17.10 20.06
N PHE A 366 12.29 -16.42 20.51
CA PHE A 366 11.04 -17.06 20.91
C PHE A 366 10.38 -17.78 19.73
N ILE A 367 10.30 -17.15 18.57
CA ILE A 367 9.69 -17.69 17.35
C ILE A 367 10.46 -18.93 16.85
N LYS A 368 11.80 -18.86 16.85
CA LYS A 368 12.67 -20.00 16.49
C LYS A 368 12.49 -21.17 17.47
N THR A 369 12.49 -20.89 18.77
CA THR A 369 12.32 -21.91 19.83
C THR A 369 10.96 -22.62 19.72
N LYS A 370 9.90 -21.89 19.41
CA LYS A 370 8.54 -22.41 19.23
C LYS A 370 8.31 -22.98 17.82
N ASN A 371 9.25 -22.84 16.90
CA ASN A 371 9.12 -23.26 15.50
C ASN A 371 7.85 -22.75 14.83
N LEU A 372 7.58 -21.43 14.97
CA LEU A 372 6.31 -20.84 14.53
C LEU A 372 6.29 -20.47 13.04
N ILE A 373 7.41 -20.06 12.46
CA ILE A 373 7.55 -19.66 11.05
C ILE A 373 9.03 -19.82 10.61
N THR A 374 9.26 -19.92 9.31
CA THR A 374 10.60 -19.82 8.73
C THR A 374 11.07 -18.36 8.73
N ILE A 375 12.21 -18.09 9.38
CA ILE A 375 12.90 -16.80 9.29
C ILE A 375 14.12 -17.01 8.39
N PRO A 376 14.12 -16.47 7.15
CA PRO A 376 15.30 -16.55 6.29
C PRO A 376 16.49 -15.83 6.96
N PRO A 377 17.71 -16.41 6.96
CA PRO A 377 18.88 -15.76 7.57
C PRO A 377 19.10 -14.32 7.05
N LEU A 378 18.95 -14.12 5.74
CA LEU A 378 19.10 -12.81 5.13
C LEU A 378 18.06 -11.78 5.63
N ALA A 379 16.85 -12.19 5.98
CA ALA A 379 15.85 -11.28 6.57
C ALA A 379 16.29 -10.81 7.97
N GLU A 380 16.87 -11.72 8.75
CA GLU A 380 17.40 -11.42 10.07
C GLU A 380 18.64 -10.51 10.01
N GLU A 381 19.48 -10.68 8.99
CA GLU A 381 20.72 -9.90 8.79
C GLU A 381 20.48 -8.49 8.25
N THR A 382 19.40 -8.27 7.49
CA THR A 382 19.24 -7.06 6.65
C THR A 382 18.18 -6.09 7.11
N TRP A 383 17.48 -6.34 8.23
CA TRP A 383 16.61 -5.31 8.77
C TRP A 383 17.42 -4.13 9.32
N GLY A 384 16.92 -2.93 9.13
CA GLY A 384 17.61 -1.70 9.51
C GLY A 384 16.83 -0.90 10.55
N MET A 385 17.51 0.10 11.12
CA MET A 385 16.97 1.01 12.12
C MET A 385 17.31 2.45 11.74
N ILE A 386 16.32 3.33 11.67
CA ILE A 386 16.50 4.75 11.40
C ILE A 386 15.83 5.61 12.46
N MET A 387 16.33 6.83 12.64
CA MET A 387 15.69 7.81 13.52
C MET A 387 14.62 8.57 12.77
N MET A 388 13.46 8.71 13.38
CA MET A 388 12.37 9.54 12.86
C MET A 388 12.75 11.02 12.96
N THR A 389 12.42 11.82 11.93
CA THR A 389 12.68 13.25 11.96
C THR A 389 11.89 13.94 13.10
N PRO A 390 12.39 15.03 13.68
CA PRO A 390 11.67 15.75 14.75
C PRO A 390 10.24 16.15 14.35
N GLN A 391 10.06 16.62 13.11
CA GLN A 391 8.75 17.05 12.60
C GLN A 391 7.77 15.86 12.49
N ARG A 392 8.26 14.70 12.07
CA ARG A 392 7.43 13.48 11.98
C ARG A 392 7.04 12.97 13.35
N GLN A 393 7.91 13.08 14.34
CA GLN A 393 7.63 12.63 15.72
C GLN A 393 6.47 13.40 16.37
N LEU A 394 6.29 14.69 16.03
CA LEU A 394 5.18 15.50 16.56
C LEU A 394 3.81 15.03 16.06
N VAL A 395 3.75 14.38 14.91
CA VAL A 395 2.50 13.89 14.30
C VAL A 395 2.35 12.37 14.35
N ASN A 396 3.45 11.65 14.56
CA ASN A 396 3.47 10.20 14.70
C ASN A 396 4.50 9.80 15.77
N PRO A 397 4.14 9.81 17.04
CA PRO A 397 5.07 9.58 18.15
C PRO A 397 5.43 8.10 18.37
N PHE A 398 4.92 7.18 17.55
CA PHE A 398 5.17 5.75 17.66
C PHE A 398 6.10 5.24 16.54
N PHE A 399 6.70 4.07 16.78
CA PHE A 399 7.51 3.40 15.75
C PHE A 399 6.70 3.10 14.50
N THR A 400 7.38 3.03 13.37
CA THR A 400 6.81 2.56 12.11
C THR A 400 7.79 1.61 11.44
N GLY A 401 7.26 0.56 10.80
CA GLY A 401 8.05 -0.51 10.18
C GLY A 401 8.07 -0.47 8.66
N GLY A 402 8.57 -1.55 8.12
CA GLY A 402 8.77 -1.79 6.70
C GLY A 402 10.12 -2.44 6.47
N LYS A 403 10.92 -1.95 5.51
CA LYS A 403 12.32 -2.38 5.34
C LYS A 403 13.15 -2.12 6.60
N GLU A 404 12.85 -1.00 7.27
CA GLU A 404 13.57 -0.49 8.42
C GLU A 404 12.56 -0.13 9.48
N ILE A 405 12.93 -0.27 10.75
CA ILE A 405 12.15 0.31 11.83
C ILE A 405 12.54 1.78 12.02
N SER A 406 11.55 2.66 12.00
CA SER A 406 11.71 4.08 12.27
C SER A 406 11.43 4.34 13.74
N ILE A 407 12.45 4.73 14.49
CA ILE A 407 12.37 4.91 15.94
C ILE A 407 11.90 6.32 16.26
N SER A 408 10.87 6.44 17.10
CA SER A 408 10.51 7.69 17.75
C SER A 408 11.40 7.91 18.97
N TYR A 409 12.01 9.09 19.05
CA TYR A 409 13.01 9.42 20.04
C TYR A 409 12.95 10.91 20.41
N PRO A 410 12.91 11.29 21.68
CA PRO A 410 12.88 12.69 22.06
C PRO A 410 14.05 13.49 21.48
N THR A 411 13.76 14.63 20.88
CA THR A 411 14.75 15.52 20.30
C THR A 411 14.84 16.82 21.10
N ASN A 412 15.99 17.51 20.99
CA ASN A 412 16.22 18.77 21.73
C ASN A 412 15.18 19.85 21.42
N GLY A 413 14.63 19.87 20.22
CA GLY A 413 13.63 20.85 19.80
C GLY A 413 12.19 20.56 20.23
N MET A 414 11.93 19.44 20.92
CA MET A 414 10.60 19.11 21.46
C MET A 414 10.39 19.79 22.82
N GLU A 415 9.13 20.21 23.07
CA GLU A 415 8.71 20.65 24.39
C GLU A 415 8.84 19.50 25.40
N GLU A 416 9.06 19.81 26.68
CA GLU A 416 9.35 18.82 27.72
C GLU A 416 8.22 17.80 27.87
N ASN A 417 6.96 18.26 27.82
CA ASN A 417 5.80 17.38 27.87
C ASN A 417 5.76 16.40 26.68
N ASP A 418 6.14 16.84 25.48
CA ASP A 418 6.18 15.99 24.29
C ASP A 418 7.31 14.96 24.37
N LYS A 419 8.47 15.34 24.92
CA LYS A 419 9.56 14.39 25.22
C LYS A 419 9.10 13.30 26.16
N LEU A 420 8.50 13.68 27.30
CA LEU A 420 7.99 12.76 28.27
C LEU A 420 6.92 11.83 27.69
N MET A 421 5.98 12.37 26.92
CA MET A 421 4.94 11.61 26.24
C MET A 421 5.54 10.58 25.25
N SER A 422 6.54 10.98 24.45
CA SER A 422 7.24 10.07 23.55
C SER A 422 7.90 8.90 24.30
N MET A 423 8.56 9.17 25.42
CA MET A 423 9.21 8.14 26.24
C MET A 423 8.18 7.21 26.88
N ARG A 424 7.10 7.75 27.45
CA ARG A 424 5.99 7.00 28.06
C ARG A 424 5.26 6.12 27.05
N GLY A 425 5.07 6.61 25.81
CA GLY A 425 4.45 5.88 24.71
C GLY A 425 5.32 4.79 24.07
N ASN A 426 6.65 4.89 24.26
CA ASN A 426 7.63 3.95 23.72
C ASN A 426 8.42 3.25 24.85
N ASN A 427 7.78 3.00 26.00
CA ASN A 427 8.36 2.24 27.10
C ASN A 427 8.61 0.76 26.71
N PRO A 428 9.46 0.00 27.44
CA PRO A 428 9.82 -1.38 27.08
C PRO A 428 8.63 -2.32 26.92
N TYR A 429 7.58 -2.15 27.70
CA TYR A 429 6.41 -3.04 27.69
C TYR A 429 5.48 -2.76 26.52
N PHE A 430 5.30 -1.49 26.14
CA PHE A 430 4.58 -1.10 24.92
C PHE A 430 5.39 -1.51 23.69
N SER A 431 6.70 -1.24 23.70
CA SER A 431 7.59 -1.60 22.60
C SER A 431 7.64 -3.11 22.36
N ARG A 432 7.44 -3.95 23.41
CA ARG A 432 7.33 -5.40 23.26
C ARG A 432 6.14 -5.82 22.38
N GLY A 433 5.06 -5.04 22.34
CA GLY A 433 3.93 -5.26 21.43
C GLY A 433 4.18 -4.77 20.02
N THR A 434 5.02 -3.76 19.81
CA THR A 434 5.19 -3.10 18.52
C THR A 434 6.44 -3.51 17.76
N VAL A 435 7.54 -3.88 18.40
CA VAL A 435 8.79 -4.22 17.72
C VAL A 435 8.63 -5.42 16.78
N GLN A 436 7.99 -6.50 17.24
CA GLN A 436 7.71 -7.66 16.38
C GLN A 436 6.63 -7.39 15.33
N HIS A 437 5.74 -6.41 15.56
CA HIS A 437 4.80 -5.92 14.56
C HIS A 437 5.55 -5.23 13.42
N GLU A 438 6.51 -4.36 13.73
CA GLU A 438 7.24 -3.57 12.74
C GLU A 438 8.37 -4.36 12.06
N LEU A 439 9.00 -5.29 12.78
CA LEU A 439 10.14 -6.08 12.30
C LEU A 439 9.75 -7.53 11.97
N ILE A 440 10.38 -8.49 12.63
CA ILE A 440 10.18 -9.93 12.45
C ILE A 440 9.38 -10.45 13.62
N PRO A 441 8.24 -11.09 13.37
CA PRO A 441 7.72 -11.64 12.10
C PRO A 441 6.74 -10.73 11.35
N GLY A 442 6.61 -9.46 11.72
CA GLY A 442 5.64 -8.52 11.18
C GLY A 442 6.04 -7.93 9.83
N HIS A 443 5.93 -6.59 9.70
CA HIS A 443 6.08 -5.87 8.44
C HIS A 443 7.40 -6.12 7.71
N ASN A 444 8.53 -6.24 8.41
CA ASN A 444 9.81 -6.47 7.77
C ASN A 444 9.87 -7.84 7.09
N LEU A 445 9.48 -8.92 7.80
CA LEU A 445 9.44 -10.26 7.22
C LEU A 445 8.41 -10.34 6.08
N GLN A 446 7.25 -9.71 6.26
CA GLN A 446 6.22 -9.60 5.23
C GLN A 446 6.76 -8.92 3.97
N TYR A 447 7.40 -7.76 4.10
CA TYR A 447 8.02 -7.05 2.97
C TYR A 447 9.10 -7.90 2.30
N PHE A 448 9.99 -8.51 3.10
CA PHE A 448 11.06 -9.37 2.60
C PHE A 448 10.51 -10.53 1.76
N THR A 449 9.40 -11.11 2.18
CA THR A 449 8.77 -12.25 1.51
C THR A 449 7.98 -11.83 0.27
N ASN A 450 7.21 -10.76 0.35
CA ASN A 450 6.29 -10.33 -0.72
C ASN A 450 6.98 -9.99 -2.05
N ILE A 451 8.21 -9.46 -1.98
CA ILE A 451 9.00 -9.19 -3.19
C ILE A 451 9.65 -10.44 -3.79
N ARG A 452 9.55 -11.60 -3.13
CA ARG A 452 10.16 -12.88 -3.54
C ARG A 452 9.13 -13.95 -3.92
N TYR A 453 7.95 -13.91 -3.30
CA TYR A 453 6.90 -14.90 -3.53
C TYR A 453 5.67 -14.27 -4.15
N LYS A 454 5.23 -14.81 -5.30
CA LYS A 454 4.05 -14.34 -6.05
C LYS A 454 4.01 -12.81 -6.19
N ALA A 455 5.18 -12.20 -6.50
CA ALA A 455 5.35 -10.73 -6.53
C ALA A 455 4.37 -10.03 -7.48
N TYR A 456 3.84 -10.72 -8.50
CA TYR A 456 2.82 -10.22 -9.41
C TYR A 456 1.48 -9.92 -8.72
N ARG A 457 1.26 -10.43 -7.49
CA ARG A 457 0.06 -10.17 -6.67
C ARG A 457 0.12 -8.86 -5.88
N GLN A 458 1.23 -8.13 -5.92
CA GLN A 458 1.36 -6.85 -5.17
C GLN A 458 0.25 -5.85 -5.52
N ASP A 459 -0.24 -5.86 -6.75
CA ASP A 459 -1.36 -5.02 -7.19
C ASP A 459 -2.72 -5.37 -6.55
N PHE A 460 -2.81 -6.48 -5.85
CA PHE A 460 -4.00 -6.93 -5.11
C PHE A 460 -3.88 -6.71 -3.60
N ALA A 461 -2.83 -6.00 -3.17
CA ALA A 461 -2.58 -5.76 -1.75
C ALA A 461 -3.73 -5.02 -1.09
N THR A 462 -4.12 -5.48 0.10
CA THR A 462 -5.18 -4.88 0.90
C THR A 462 -4.66 -4.46 2.27
N PRO A 463 -5.17 -3.35 2.85
CA PRO A 463 -4.83 -2.97 4.21
C PRO A 463 -5.09 -4.10 5.23
N PHE A 464 -6.11 -4.95 5.00
CA PHE A 464 -6.45 -6.06 5.87
C PHE A 464 -5.40 -7.18 5.88
N ALA A 465 -4.69 -7.40 4.78
CA ALA A 465 -3.54 -8.31 4.74
C ALA A 465 -2.26 -7.63 5.24
N ILE A 466 -2.04 -6.35 4.85
CA ILE A 466 -0.84 -5.59 5.26
C ILE A 466 -0.77 -5.46 6.78
N GLU A 467 -1.82 -4.95 7.41
CA GLU A 467 -1.86 -4.68 8.85
C GLU A 467 -2.35 -5.88 9.66
N GLY A 468 -3.15 -6.75 9.03
CA GLY A 468 -3.66 -7.96 9.68
C GLY A 468 -2.58 -8.99 9.99
N TRP A 469 -1.57 -9.14 9.13
CA TRP A 469 -0.45 -10.04 9.38
C TRP A 469 0.35 -9.69 10.62
N PRO A 470 0.88 -8.47 10.80
CA PRO A 470 1.58 -8.13 12.03
C PRO A 470 0.68 -8.21 13.27
N LEU A 471 -0.60 -7.83 13.14
CA LEU A 471 -1.52 -7.93 14.26
C LEU A 471 -1.84 -9.39 14.62
N TYR A 472 -1.99 -10.28 13.65
CA TYR A 472 -2.09 -11.71 13.93
C TYR A 472 -0.93 -12.18 14.82
N TRP A 473 0.28 -11.70 14.57
CA TRP A 473 1.44 -12.01 15.40
C TRP A 473 1.38 -11.39 16.80
N GLU A 474 0.83 -10.18 16.96
CA GLU A 474 0.56 -9.63 18.29
C GLU A 474 -0.37 -10.58 19.09
N LEU A 475 -1.45 -11.06 18.45
CA LEU A 475 -2.42 -11.97 19.07
C LEU A 475 -1.81 -13.35 19.36
N LEU A 476 -1.17 -13.95 18.38
CA LEU A 476 -0.55 -15.27 18.49
C LEU A 476 0.54 -15.30 19.57
N LEU A 477 1.43 -14.33 19.59
CA LEU A 477 2.52 -14.26 20.56
C LEU A 477 1.99 -14.07 21.99
N TYR A 478 0.93 -13.28 22.17
CA TYR A 478 0.24 -13.19 23.45
C TYR A 478 -0.29 -14.56 23.90
N ASP A 479 -1.00 -15.27 23.04
CA ASP A 479 -1.57 -16.59 23.31
C ASP A 479 -0.48 -17.65 23.56
N GLN A 480 0.69 -17.53 22.92
CA GLN A 480 1.84 -18.41 23.09
C GLN A 480 2.68 -18.12 24.35
N GLY A 481 2.33 -17.10 25.15
CA GLY A 481 3.00 -16.74 26.39
C GLY A 481 4.31 -15.95 26.19
N PHE A 482 4.40 -15.15 25.14
CA PHE A 482 5.54 -14.26 24.90
C PHE A 482 5.64 -13.16 25.98
N ALA A 483 4.50 -12.69 26.48
CA ALA A 483 4.41 -11.79 27.64
C ALA A 483 4.51 -12.61 28.95
N LYS A 484 5.66 -12.56 29.62
CA LYS A 484 5.96 -13.38 30.81
C LYS A 484 5.51 -12.70 32.12
N THR A 485 5.62 -11.37 32.21
CA THR A 485 5.27 -10.59 33.40
C THR A 485 3.91 -9.90 33.22
N PRO A 486 3.25 -9.50 34.32
CA PRO A 486 2.00 -8.74 34.24
C PRO A 486 2.18 -7.38 33.54
N GLU A 487 3.34 -6.72 33.67
CA GLU A 487 3.66 -5.48 32.99
C GLU A 487 3.76 -5.69 31.46
N GLU A 488 4.42 -6.77 31.02
CA GLU A 488 4.48 -7.15 29.60
C GLU A 488 3.09 -7.45 29.03
N ARG A 489 2.23 -8.12 29.81
CA ARG A 489 0.83 -8.35 29.42
C ARG A 489 0.06 -7.05 29.28
N ILE A 490 0.19 -6.11 30.22
CA ILE A 490 -0.44 -4.79 30.12
C ILE A 490 0.02 -4.06 28.86
N GLY A 491 1.31 -4.11 28.53
CA GLY A 491 1.86 -3.48 27.33
C GLY A 491 1.23 -4.03 26.03
N MET A 492 1.14 -5.36 25.89
CA MET A 492 0.51 -5.97 24.72
C MET A 492 -1.01 -5.76 24.69
N LEU A 493 -1.68 -5.80 25.85
CA LEU A 493 -3.12 -5.54 25.97
C LEU A 493 -3.49 -4.10 25.65
N PHE A 494 -2.66 -3.12 26.02
CA PHE A 494 -2.85 -1.72 25.66
C PHE A 494 -3.00 -1.57 24.13
N TRP A 495 -2.13 -2.19 23.36
CA TRP A 495 -2.22 -2.16 21.91
C TRP A 495 -3.46 -2.89 21.39
N ARG A 496 -3.80 -4.06 21.93
CA ARG A 496 -5.04 -4.76 21.52
C ARG A 496 -6.29 -3.92 21.81
N MET A 497 -6.37 -3.25 22.98
CA MET A 497 -7.44 -2.29 23.30
C MET A 497 -7.48 -1.14 22.29
N HIS A 498 -6.31 -0.61 21.91
CA HIS A 498 -6.19 0.42 20.90
C HIS A 498 -6.74 -0.05 19.52
N ARG A 499 -6.45 -1.30 19.10
CA ARG A 499 -6.99 -1.86 17.85
C ARG A 499 -8.52 -2.00 17.90
N CYS A 500 -9.09 -2.43 19.03
CA CYS A 500 -10.54 -2.43 19.25
C CYS A 500 -11.13 -1.01 19.15
N ALA A 501 -10.49 -0.06 19.82
CA ALA A 501 -10.93 1.33 19.82
C ALA A 501 -10.92 1.95 18.42
N ARG A 502 -9.93 1.62 17.59
CA ARG A 502 -9.85 2.07 16.18
C ARG A 502 -11.09 1.71 15.37
N ILE A 503 -11.60 0.49 15.50
CA ILE A 503 -12.85 0.08 14.85
C ILE A 503 -14.02 0.91 15.35
N ILE A 504 -14.13 1.04 16.68
CA ILE A 504 -15.28 1.68 17.33
C ILE A 504 -15.35 3.17 16.94
N PHE A 505 -14.23 3.91 17.12
CA PHE A 505 -14.28 5.35 16.88
C PHE A 505 -14.37 5.70 15.39
N SER A 506 -13.63 4.98 14.52
CA SER A 506 -13.63 5.32 13.09
C SER A 506 -14.97 5.01 12.42
N LEU A 507 -15.59 3.87 12.73
CA LEU A 507 -16.90 3.54 12.19
C LEU A 507 -17.98 4.46 12.74
N ASN A 508 -17.99 4.77 14.05
CA ASN A 508 -18.96 5.74 14.61
C ASN A 508 -18.80 7.13 14.01
N TYR A 509 -17.58 7.58 13.74
CA TYR A 509 -17.35 8.83 13.03
C TYR A 509 -17.93 8.80 11.62
N HIS A 510 -17.60 7.78 10.82
CA HIS A 510 -18.05 7.69 9.44
C HIS A 510 -19.55 7.41 9.29
N LEU A 511 -20.19 6.81 10.31
CA LEU A 511 -21.65 6.71 10.43
C LEU A 511 -22.32 8.04 10.85
N GLY A 512 -21.55 9.05 11.24
CA GLY A 512 -22.06 10.33 11.73
C GLY A 512 -22.54 10.31 13.19
N ASN A 513 -22.24 9.24 13.93
CA ASN A 513 -22.67 9.10 15.33
C ASN A 513 -21.78 9.90 16.29
N TRP A 514 -20.46 10.00 16.01
CA TRP A 514 -19.49 10.66 16.89
C TRP A 514 -18.78 11.81 16.18
N THR A 515 -18.45 12.84 16.99
CA THR A 515 -17.56 13.92 16.54
C THR A 515 -16.09 13.51 16.78
N PRO A 516 -15.12 14.18 16.13
CA PRO A 516 -13.70 13.95 16.40
C PRO A 516 -13.33 14.10 17.87
N GLN A 517 -13.89 15.09 18.59
CA GLN A 517 -13.64 15.27 20.02
C GLN A 517 -14.14 14.08 20.86
N GLN A 518 -15.28 13.51 20.52
CA GLN A 518 -15.77 12.29 21.19
C GLN A 518 -14.86 11.09 20.93
N CYS A 519 -14.28 10.98 19.73
CA CYS A 519 -13.29 9.95 19.42
C CYS A 519 -12.02 10.11 20.28
N ILE A 520 -11.51 11.35 20.42
CA ILE A 520 -10.36 11.65 21.28
C ILE A 520 -10.65 11.28 22.74
N THR A 521 -11.78 11.74 23.28
CA THR A 521 -12.20 11.44 24.66
C THR A 521 -12.30 9.94 24.89
N PHE A 522 -12.88 9.20 23.93
CA PHE A 522 -12.98 7.74 24.00
C PHE A 522 -11.60 7.06 24.08
N LEU A 523 -10.63 7.50 23.28
CA LEU A 523 -9.27 6.96 23.33
C LEU A 523 -8.56 7.24 24.67
N VAL A 524 -8.71 8.45 25.21
CA VAL A 524 -8.12 8.82 26.50
C VAL A 524 -8.76 8.03 27.64
N ASP A 525 -10.09 8.04 27.72
CA ASP A 525 -10.81 7.49 28.87
C ASP A 525 -10.86 5.96 28.86
N ARG A 526 -11.02 5.39 27.67
CA ARG A 526 -11.30 3.96 27.52
C ARG A 526 -10.05 3.12 27.29
N VAL A 527 -9.03 3.66 26.64
CA VAL A 527 -7.76 2.96 26.37
C VAL A 527 -6.64 3.44 27.28
N GLY A 528 -6.71 4.68 27.76
CA GLY A 528 -5.68 5.31 28.58
C GLY A 528 -4.57 5.97 27.75
N HIS A 529 -4.89 6.44 26.54
CA HIS A 529 -3.93 7.20 25.73
C HIS A 529 -3.56 8.54 26.38
N GLU A 530 -2.34 8.99 26.13
CA GLU A 530 -1.97 10.38 26.33
C GLU A 530 -2.81 11.26 25.37
N LYS A 531 -3.27 12.43 25.85
CA LYS A 531 -4.20 13.27 25.09
C LYS A 531 -3.67 13.64 23.70
N ALA A 532 -2.41 14.07 23.61
CA ALA A 532 -1.82 14.46 22.33
C ALA A 532 -1.69 13.26 21.36
N ASN A 533 -1.42 12.04 21.88
CA ASN A 533 -1.42 10.82 21.06
C ASN A 533 -2.81 10.50 20.53
N ALA A 534 -3.86 10.65 21.36
CA ALA A 534 -5.24 10.45 20.93
C ALA A 534 -5.67 11.49 19.88
N GLU A 535 -5.30 12.75 20.04
CA GLU A 535 -5.54 13.81 19.06
C GLU A 535 -4.83 13.53 17.72
N GLY A 536 -3.57 13.14 17.76
CA GLY A 536 -2.79 12.74 16.57
C GLY A 536 -3.41 11.55 15.86
N GLU A 537 -3.86 10.53 16.61
CA GLU A 537 -4.50 9.33 16.06
C GLU A 537 -5.83 9.66 15.35
N VAL A 538 -6.69 10.44 15.96
CA VAL A 538 -7.98 10.85 15.37
C VAL A 538 -7.76 11.78 14.18
N ARG A 539 -6.83 12.73 14.28
CA ARG A 539 -6.49 13.65 13.19
C ARG A 539 -6.00 12.90 11.95
N ARG A 540 -5.04 11.98 12.10
CA ARG A 540 -4.52 11.20 10.96
C ARG A 540 -5.58 10.27 10.35
N SER A 541 -6.55 9.82 11.14
CA SER A 541 -7.65 8.98 10.67
C SER A 541 -8.62 9.74 9.78
N PHE A 542 -8.83 11.05 10.00
CA PHE A 542 -9.85 11.83 9.33
C PHE A 542 -9.30 12.92 8.40
N GLU A 543 -8.10 13.43 8.64
CA GLU A 543 -7.43 14.45 7.82
C GLU A 543 -6.15 13.95 7.12
N GLY A 544 -5.59 12.82 7.56
CA GLY A 544 -4.24 12.38 7.21
C GLY A 544 -4.10 11.56 5.92
N GLY A 545 -5.16 11.38 5.15
CA GLY A 545 -5.10 10.62 3.90
C GLY A 545 -5.22 9.09 4.05
N TYR A 546 -5.55 8.57 5.24
CA TYR A 546 -5.96 7.19 5.40
C TYR A 546 -7.33 6.94 4.78
N SER A 547 -7.50 5.75 4.16
CA SER A 547 -8.83 5.32 3.74
C SER A 547 -9.74 5.10 4.96
N PRO A 548 -11.05 5.28 4.82
CA PRO A 548 -12.01 5.12 5.93
C PRO A 548 -11.92 3.79 6.68
N LEU A 549 -11.55 2.71 5.99
CA LEU A 549 -11.41 1.38 6.59
C LEU A 549 -10.00 1.06 7.10
N TYR A 550 -9.01 1.95 6.93
CA TYR A 550 -7.63 1.66 7.31
C TYR A 550 -7.50 1.30 8.80
N GLN A 551 -8.18 2.04 9.66
CA GLN A 551 -8.16 1.78 11.11
C GLN A 551 -8.86 0.47 11.50
N VAL A 552 -9.79 0.03 10.68
CA VAL A 552 -10.55 -1.22 10.88
C VAL A 552 -9.72 -2.44 10.47
N ALA A 553 -8.82 -2.27 9.50
CA ALA A 553 -8.06 -3.34 8.87
C ALA A 553 -7.17 -4.13 9.83
N TYR A 554 -6.56 -3.47 10.81
CA TYR A 554 -5.66 -4.09 11.79
C TYR A 554 -6.32 -5.28 12.50
N LEU A 555 -7.33 -5.01 13.33
CA LEU A 555 -7.94 -6.04 14.15
C LEU A 555 -8.69 -7.07 13.31
N LEU A 556 -9.42 -6.64 12.28
CA LEU A 556 -10.17 -7.59 11.45
C LEU A 556 -9.26 -8.52 10.67
N GLY A 557 -8.20 -8.02 10.06
CA GLY A 557 -7.23 -8.85 9.36
C GLY A 557 -6.55 -9.86 10.30
N GLY A 558 -6.15 -9.41 11.50
CA GLY A 558 -5.61 -10.30 12.53
C GLY A 558 -6.61 -11.39 12.95
N LEU A 559 -7.88 -11.04 13.14
CA LEU A 559 -8.93 -12.00 13.52
C LEU A 559 -9.29 -12.96 12.38
N GLN A 560 -9.23 -12.53 11.12
CA GLN A 560 -9.38 -13.44 9.97
C GLN A 560 -8.25 -14.49 9.98
N LEU A 561 -7.00 -14.08 10.18
CA LEU A 561 -5.88 -15.02 10.27
C LEU A 561 -5.96 -15.92 11.51
N MET A 562 -6.40 -15.40 12.66
CA MET A 562 -6.65 -16.22 13.86
C MET A 562 -7.75 -17.27 13.61
N SER A 563 -8.82 -16.90 12.89
CA SER A 563 -9.88 -17.84 12.52
C SER A 563 -9.35 -18.93 11.57
N LEU A 564 -8.56 -18.54 10.58
CA LEU A 564 -7.96 -19.50 9.64
C LEU A 564 -6.94 -20.40 10.34
N LYS A 565 -6.13 -19.86 11.27
CA LYS A 565 -5.25 -20.66 12.15
C LYS A 565 -6.05 -21.67 12.95
N THR A 566 -7.20 -21.27 13.51
CA THR A 566 -8.05 -22.20 14.26
C THR A 566 -8.60 -23.32 13.36
N GLU A 567 -9.00 -23.00 12.12
CA GLU A 567 -9.49 -24.00 11.15
C GLU A 567 -8.38 -25.01 10.74
N LEU A 568 -7.14 -24.54 10.57
CA LEU A 568 -6.06 -25.36 9.97
C LEU A 568 -5.07 -25.91 11.00
N VAL A 569 -4.67 -25.12 12.00
CA VAL A 569 -3.68 -25.53 13.01
C VAL A 569 -4.36 -26.21 14.18
N ASP A 570 -5.34 -25.56 14.83
CA ASP A 570 -6.06 -26.15 15.95
C ASP A 570 -6.93 -27.35 15.47
N GLY A 571 -7.36 -27.33 14.21
CA GLY A 571 -8.01 -28.45 13.53
C GLY A 571 -7.07 -29.61 13.13
N GLY A 572 -5.76 -29.51 13.44
CA GLY A 572 -4.77 -30.58 13.22
C GLY A 572 -4.37 -30.83 11.76
N LYS A 573 -4.70 -29.92 10.84
CA LYS A 573 -4.35 -30.07 9.41
C LYS A 573 -2.94 -29.57 9.08
N MET A 574 -2.44 -28.60 9.85
CA MET A 574 -1.13 -27.98 9.66
C MET A 574 -0.44 -27.72 11.01
N THR A 575 0.89 -27.71 11.00
CA THR A 575 1.66 -27.11 12.10
C THR A 575 1.64 -25.59 12.00
N TYR A 576 1.97 -24.88 13.08
CA TYR A 576 2.12 -23.42 13.06
C TYR A 576 3.07 -22.96 11.94
N LYS A 577 4.23 -23.62 11.80
CA LYS A 577 5.21 -23.28 10.79
C LYS A 577 4.66 -23.45 9.38
N GLN A 578 4.03 -24.59 9.08
CA GLN A 578 3.43 -24.83 7.75
C GLN A 578 2.36 -23.80 7.42
N PHE A 579 1.51 -23.46 8.39
CA PHE A 579 0.45 -22.48 8.21
C PHE A 579 1.03 -21.08 7.94
N ASN A 580 1.94 -20.62 8.81
CA ASN A 580 2.47 -19.28 8.71
C ASN A 580 3.34 -19.09 7.45
N ASP A 581 4.14 -20.10 7.07
CA ASP A 581 4.89 -20.10 5.82
C ASP A 581 3.95 -20.05 4.60
N ALA A 582 2.88 -20.85 4.61
CA ALA A 582 1.90 -20.86 3.53
C ALA A 582 1.17 -19.50 3.38
N VAL A 583 0.72 -18.91 4.49
CA VAL A 583 0.03 -17.62 4.48
C VAL A 583 0.91 -16.51 3.92
N ILE A 584 2.15 -16.36 4.43
CA ILE A 584 3.03 -15.26 4.01
C ILE A 584 3.46 -15.39 2.54
N HIS A 585 3.50 -16.61 1.98
CA HIS A 585 3.81 -16.86 0.58
C HIS A 585 2.66 -16.52 -0.39
N GLU A 586 1.44 -16.33 0.09
CA GLU A 586 0.31 -15.90 -0.75
C GLU A 586 0.34 -14.41 -1.13
N ASN A 587 1.32 -13.66 -0.62
CA ASN A 587 1.40 -12.20 -0.75
C ASN A 587 0.25 -11.48 -0.01
N LEU A 588 0.03 -10.20 -0.29
CA LEU A 588 -0.87 -9.31 0.45
C LEU A 588 -2.33 -9.34 -0.06
N ILE A 589 -2.77 -10.45 -0.63
CA ILE A 589 -4.13 -10.59 -1.16
C ILE A 589 -5.18 -10.65 -0.03
N PRO A 590 -6.47 -10.37 -0.30
CA PRO A 590 -7.54 -10.53 0.69
C PRO A 590 -7.49 -11.90 1.39
N ILE A 591 -7.62 -11.91 2.72
CA ILE A 591 -7.41 -13.13 3.53
C ILE A 591 -8.45 -14.23 3.20
N GLU A 592 -9.64 -13.87 2.72
CA GLU A 592 -10.62 -14.86 2.22
C GLU A 592 -10.07 -15.61 1.00
N MET A 593 -9.27 -14.96 0.16
CA MET A 593 -8.60 -15.61 -0.98
C MET A 593 -7.40 -16.44 -0.53
N VAL A 594 -6.66 -16.02 0.49
CA VAL A 594 -5.66 -16.88 1.16
C VAL A 594 -6.34 -18.14 1.73
N ARG A 595 -7.49 -18.00 2.38
CA ARG A 595 -8.26 -19.14 2.86
C ARG A 595 -8.63 -20.09 1.72
N ALA A 596 -9.09 -19.56 0.59
CA ALA A 596 -9.46 -20.37 -0.57
C ALA A 596 -8.29 -21.19 -1.13
N THR A 597 -7.06 -20.65 -1.12
CA THR A 597 -5.88 -21.42 -1.55
C THR A 597 -5.48 -22.52 -0.58
N LEU A 598 -5.79 -22.38 0.72
CA LEU A 598 -5.35 -23.32 1.76
C LEU A 598 -6.43 -24.35 2.17
N THR A 599 -7.70 -24.16 1.81
CA THR A 599 -8.81 -24.98 2.32
C THR A 599 -9.71 -25.55 1.24
N GLU A 600 -9.37 -25.42 -0.04
CA GLU A 600 -10.15 -25.93 -1.18
C GLU A 600 -11.61 -25.45 -1.22
N VAL A 601 -11.88 -24.24 -0.71
CA VAL A 601 -13.22 -23.64 -0.80
C VAL A 601 -13.62 -23.51 -2.26
N PRO A 602 -14.84 -23.94 -2.65
CA PRO A 602 -15.31 -23.80 -4.01
C PRO A 602 -15.34 -22.33 -4.46
N LEU A 603 -14.68 -22.02 -5.58
CA LEU A 603 -14.66 -20.70 -6.17
C LEU A 603 -15.51 -20.67 -7.44
N SER A 604 -16.28 -19.61 -7.61
CA SER A 604 -17.05 -19.34 -8.83
C SER A 604 -16.49 -18.12 -9.56
N ARG A 605 -16.79 -18.03 -10.86
CA ARG A 605 -16.39 -16.90 -11.71
C ARG A 605 -16.94 -15.55 -11.19
N ASP A 606 -18.13 -15.58 -10.60
CA ASP A 606 -18.82 -14.44 -9.99
C ASP A 606 -18.81 -14.59 -8.46
N PHE A 607 -17.60 -14.68 -7.91
CA PHE A 607 -17.39 -14.87 -6.48
C PHE A 607 -17.91 -13.66 -5.68
N ASN A 608 -18.73 -13.97 -4.67
CA ASN A 608 -19.17 -13.02 -3.66
C ASN A 608 -18.66 -13.44 -2.28
N THR A 609 -18.15 -12.48 -1.52
CA THR A 609 -17.67 -12.71 -0.16
C THR A 609 -18.82 -13.15 0.77
N SER A 610 -18.58 -14.18 1.59
CA SER A 610 -19.56 -14.71 2.53
C SER A 610 -18.93 -15.26 3.82
N TRP A 611 -17.62 -15.22 3.93
CA TRP A 611 -16.91 -15.81 5.06
C TRP A 611 -17.11 -15.01 6.36
N LYS A 612 -18.02 -15.49 7.23
CA LYS A 612 -18.21 -14.99 8.60
C LYS A 612 -17.17 -15.63 9.53
N PHE A 613 -16.01 -15.01 9.65
CA PHE A 613 -14.85 -15.53 10.38
C PHE A 613 -14.94 -15.36 11.90
N TYR A 614 -15.84 -14.53 12.41
CA TYR A 614 -15.96 -14.25 13.85
C TYR A 614 -17.15 -14.93 14.48
N ASN A 615 -16.90 -15.65 15.58
CA ASN A 615 -17.96 -16.31 16.33
C ASN A 615 -18.45 -15.42 17.48
N PHE A 616 -19.65 -14.86 17.32
CA PHE A 616 -20.30 -14.04 18.32
C PHE A 616 -20.79 -14.82 19.55
N ASN A 617 -20.82 -16.15 19.50
CA ASN A 617 -21.33 -17.01 20.58
C ASN A 617 -20.22 -17.54 21.51
N LYS A 618 -18.98 -17.34 21.14
CA LYS A 618 -17.81 -17.62 21.99
C LYS A 618 -17.41 -16.34 22.70
#